data_a0ebfeed064e6eb5a1687d54de221b2d
#
_entry.id   a0ebfeed064e6eb5a1687d54de221b2d
#
_cell.length_a   1.000
_cell.length_b   1.000
_cell.length_c   1.000
_cell.angle_alpha   90.00
_cell.angle_beta   90.00
_cell.angle_gamma   90.00
#
_symmetry.space_group_name_H-M   'P 1'
#
loop_
_entity.id
_entity.type
_entity.pdbx_description
1 polymer ?
#
loop_
_entity_poly.entity_id
_entity_poly.type
_entity_poly.pdbx_seq_one_letter_code
_entity_poly.pdbx_strand_id
1 'polypeptide(L)'
;MLLADLSEGASGLKQWSEPVIFDRLIAAYYKLIEDRELARALTRLHARVWRALIAGDMEDFEELRETLVGALEPCNLTLDHLAEVDGEIMIELLDVVMARYNRSARTARAYHLALMELAGRLPPVRLAA
;
A
#
# COMPACT_ATOMS: atom_id res chain seq x y z
N MET A 1 3.91 -23.90 2.51
CA MET A 1 3.00 -22.87 2.00
C MET A 1 2.63 -23.19 0.59
N LEU A 2 1.38 -23.05 0.27
CA LEU A 2 0.88 -23.42 -1.04
C LEU A 2 0.73 -22.16 -1.91
N LEU A 3 1.19 -22.25 -3.16
CA LEU A 3 1.01 -21.19 -4.14
C LEU A 3 -0.48 -20.83 -4.32
N ALA A 4 -1.36 -21.82 -4.18
CA ALA A 4 -2.81 -21.61 -4.24
C ALA A 4 -3.31 -20.65 -3.15
N ASP A 5 -2.78 -20.76 -1.92
CA ASP A 5 -3.16 -19.88 -0.80
C ASP A 5 -2.70 -18.44 -1.07
N LEU A 6 -1.48 -18.28 -1.57
CA LEU A 6 -0.96 -16.96 -1.92
C LEU A 6 -1.79 -16.31 -3.03
N SER A 7 -2.13 -17.07 -4.07
CA SER A 7 -2.93 -16.60 -5.19
C SER A 7 -4.35 -16.21 -4.76
N GLU A 8 -4.99 -16.99 -3.88
CA GLU A 8 -6.29 -16.68 -3.31
C GLU A 8 -6.26 -15.37 -2.52
N GLY A 9 -5.24 -15.20 -1.66
CA GLY A 9 -5.06 -13.98 -0.88
C GLY A 9 -4.83 -12.76 -1.76
N ALA A 10 -3.99 -12.85 -2.78
CA ALA A 10 -3.73 -11.75 -3.71
C ALA A 10 -4.98 -11.35 -4.49
N SER A 11 -5.77 -12.33 -4.97
CA SER A 11 -7.02 -12.07 -5.67
C SER A 11 -8.04 -11.38 -4.76
N GLY A 12 -8.16 -11.83 -3.52
CA GLY A 12 -9.03 -11.21 -2.53
C GLY A 12 -8.61 -9.79 -2.21
N LEU A 13 -7.31 -9.53 -2.06
CA LEU A 13 -6.78 -8.19 -1.85
C LEU A 13 -7.19 -7.22 -2.95
N LYS A 14 -7.14 -7.65 -4.21
CA LYS A 14 -7.59 -6.82 -5.33
C LYS A 14 -9.05 -6.39 -5.19
N GLN A 15 -9.89 -7.27 -4.65
CA GLN A 15 -11.33 -7.02 -4.55
C GLN A 15 -11.68 -5.96 -3.49
N TRP A 16 -11.04 -5.99 -2.32
CA TRP A 16 -11.48 -5.15 -1.21
C TRP A 16 -10.46 -4.09 -0.75
N SER A 17 -9.20 -4.21 -1.14
CA SER A 17 -8.16 -3.31 -0.61
C SER A 17 -8.20 -1.90 -1.20
N GLU A 18 -8.66 -1.74 -2.43
CA GLU A 18 -8.57 -0.46 -3.14
C GLU A 18 -9.24 0.70 -2.37
N PRO A 19 -10.50 0.59 -1.91
CA PRO A 19 -11.09 1.67 -1.13
C PRO A 19 -10.42 1.90 0.22
N VAL A 20 -9.93 0.85 0.88
CA VAL A 20 -9.20 0.96 2.15
C VAL A 20 -7.91 1.75 1.95
N ILE A 21 -7.16 1.42 0.91
CA ILE A 21 -5.92 2.10 0.56
C ILE A 21 -6.18 3.56 0.22
N PHE A 22 -7.17 3.84 -0.62
CA PHE A 22 -7.49 5.20 -1.04
C PHE A 22 -7.89 6.07 0.16
N ASP A 23 -8.75 5.58 1.04
CA ASP A 23 -9.18 6.32 2.22
C ASP A 23 -8.01 6.65 3.13
N ARG A 24 -7.09 5.73 3.29
CA ARG A 24 -5.90 5.94 4.12
C ARG A 24 -4.94 6.95 3.50
N LEU A 25 -4.74 6.86 2.19
CA LEU A 25 -3.88 7.78 1.45
C LEU A 25 -4.40 9.21 1.51
N ILE A 26 -5.70 9.41 1.24
CA ILE A 26 -6.25 10.76 1.22
C ILE A 26 -6.21 11.39 2.62
N ALA A 27 -6.45 10.61 3.67
CA ALA A 27 -6.32 11.09 5.04
C ALA A 27 -4.88 11.52 5.36
N ALA A 28 -3.90 10.72 4.94
CA ALA A 28 -2.48 11.01 5.17
C ALA A 28 -2.04 12.27 4.42
N TYR A 29 -2.34 12.37 3.13
CA TYR A 29 -1.92 13.52 2.34
C TYR A 29 -2.64 14.81 2.73
N TYR A 30 -3.89 14.75 3.19
CA TYR A 30 -4.59 15.94 3.70
C TYR A 30 -3.95 16.49 4.98
N LYS A 31 -3.29 15.64 5.76
CA LYS A 31 -2.51 16.08 6.93
C LYS A 31 -1.17 16.69 6.54
N LEU A 32 -0.54 16.15 5.51
CA LEU A 32 0.82 16.52 5.11
C LEU A 32 0.86 17.74 4.19
N ILE A 33 -0.19 18.00 3.44
CA ILE A 33 -0.23 19.04 2.39
C ILE A 33 -1.48 19.89 2.56
N GLU A 34 -1.28 21.22 2.65
CA GLU A 34 -2.41 22.16 2.76
C GLU A 34 -3.21 22.26 1.48
N ASP A 35 -2.54 22.24 0.33
CA ASP A 35 -3.19 22.31 -0.98
C ASP A 35 -3.96 21.02 -1.26
N ARG A 36 -5.28 21.10 -1.25
CA ARG A 36 -6.15 19.93 -1.43
C ARG A 36 -6.06 19.32 -2.82
N GLU A 37 -5.88 20.12 -3.86
CA GLU A 37 -5.73 19.59 -5.21
C GLU A 37 -4.44 18.79 -5.35
N LEU A 38 -3.36 19.29 -4.78
CA LEU A 38 -2.08 18.61 -4.76
C LEU A 38 -2.14 17.34 -3.93
N ALA A 39 -2.80 17.38 -2.77
CA ALA A 39 -3.02 16.20 -1.93
C ALA A 39 -3.80 15.11 -2.67
N ARG A 40 -4.82 15.49 -3.42
CA ARG A 40 -5.60 14.54 -4.25
C ARG A 40 -4.76 13.96 -5.39
N ALA A 41 -3.95 14.78 -6.03
CA ALA A 41 -3.09 14.32 -7.12
C ALA A 41 -2.08 13.28 -6.62
N LEU A 42 -1.45 13.54 -5.48
CA LEU A 42 -0.53 12.58 -4.85
C LEU A 42 -1.26 11.33 -4.38
N THR A 43 -2.46 11.47 -3.85
CA THR A 43 -3.28 10.33 -3.45
C THR A 43 -3.56 9.40 -4.64
N ARG A 44 -3.97 9.97 -5.78
CA ARG A 44 -4.24 9.18 -6.98
C ARG A 44 -2.99 8.47 -7.50
N LEU A 45 -1.88 9.16 -7.52
CA LEU A 45 -0.61 8.58 -7.96
C LEU A 45 -0.16 7.46 -7.03
N HIS A 46 -0.20 7.69 -5.73
CA HIS A 46 0.18 6.69 -4.73
C HIS A 46 -0.77 5.48 -4.74
N ALA A 47 -2.06 5.70 -4.96
CA ALA A 47 -3.03 4.62 -5.12
C ALA A 47 -2.71 3.74 -6.34
N ARG A 48 -2.24 4.34 -7.43
CA ARG A 48 -1.80 3.59 -8.61
C ARG A 48 -0.55 2.75 -8.33
N VAL A 49 0.36 3.28 -7.53
CA VAL A 49 1.55 2.52 -7.07
C VAL A 49 1.10 1.26 -6.32
N TRP A 50 0.19 1.40 -5.37
CA TRP A 50 -0.35 0.27 -4.62
C TRP A 50 -1.11 -0.72 -5.50
N ARG A 51 -1.88 -0.22 -6.44
CA ARG A 51 -2.60 -1.08 -7.39
C ARG A 51 -1.64 -1.95 -8.20
N ALA A 52 -0.57 -1.37 -8.72
CA ALA A 52 0.46 -2.10 -9.45
C ALA A 52 1.15 -3.14 -8.55
N LEU A 53 1.46 -2.77 -7.32
CA LEU A 53 2.07 -3.67 -6.34
C LEU A 53 1.19 -4.90 -6.08
N ILE A 54 -0.10 -4.68 -5.80
CA ILE A 54 -1.05 -5.75 -5.52
C ILE A 54 -1.26 -6.63 -6.75
N ALA A 55 -1.28 -6.02 -7.94
CA ALA A 55 -1.41 -6.76 -9.20
C ALA A 55 -0.17 -7.59 -9.54
N GLY A 56 0.95 -7.34 -8.87
CA GLY A 56 2.21 -8.00 -9.18
C GLY A 56 2.90 -7.47 -10.43
N ASP A 57 2.45 -6.31 -10.93
CA ASP A 57 3.06 -5.63 -12.07
C ASP A 57 4.23 -4.78 -11.57
N MET A 58 5.38 -5.42 -11.41
CA MET A 58 6.55 -4.78 -10.81
C MET A 58 7.19 -3.72 -11.71
N GLU A 59 7.08 -3.86 -13.03
CA GLU A 59 7.57 -2.85 -13.96
C GLU A 59 6.78 -1.56 -13.81
N ASP A 60 5.45 -1.64 -13.81
CA ASP A 60 4.58 -0.50 -13.62
C ASP A 60 4.72 0.09 -12.22
N PHE A 61 4.86 -0.76 -11.22
CA PHE A 61 5.11 -0.35 -9.83
C PHE A 61 6.37 0.51 -9.72
N GLU A 62 7.48 0.06 -10.27
CA GLU A 62 8.75 0.78 -10.20
C GLU A 62 8.69 2.13 -10.92
N GLU A 63 8.08 2.16 -12.09
CA GLU A 63 7.90 3.38 -12.87
C GLU A 63 7.01 4.41 -12.15
N LEU A 64 5.86 3.97 -11.65
CA LEU A 64 4.95 4.83 -10.91
C LEU A 64 5.56 5.31 -9.59
N ARG A 65 6.27 4.44 -8.90
CA ARG A 65 6.94 4.80 -7.66
C ARG A 65 8.02 5.84 -7.88
N GLU A 66 8.80 5.71 -8.93
CA GLU A 66 9.80 6.69 -9.31
C GLU A 66 9.17 8.06 -9.58
N THR A 67 8.05 8.08 -10.28
CA THR A 67 7.28 9.30 -10.51
C THR A 67 6.80 9.90 -9.19
N LEU A 68 6.28 9.07 -8.29
CA LEU A 68 5.83 9.52 -6.97
C LEU A 68 6.97 10.12 -6.16
N VAL A 69 8.11 9.45 -6.11
CA VAL A 69 9.31 9.93 -5.40
C VAL A 69 9.74 11.29 -5.94
N GLY A 70 9.73 11.47 -7.26
CA GLY A 70 10.06 12.74 -7.89
C GLY A 70 9.07 13.86 -7.55
N ALA A 71 7.84 13.53 -7.21
CA ALA A 71 6.83 14.51 -6.85
C ALA A 71 6.87 14.92 -5.36
N LEU A 72 7.61 14.21 -4.52
CA LEU A 72 7.65 14.48 -3.08
C LEU A 72 8.41 15.78 -2.73
N GLU A 73 9.55 16.00 -3.35
CA GLU A 73 10.42 17.15 -3.04
C GLU A 73 9.70 18.48 -3.24
N PRO A 74 9.00 18.74 -4.36
CA PRO A 74 8.26 19.99 -4.51
C PRO A 74 7.17 20.20 -3.44
N CYS A 75 6.74 19.16 -2.79
CA CYS A 75 5.72 19.21 -1.73
C CYS A 75 6.33 19.24 -0.33
N ASN A 76 7.64 19.36 -0.21
CA ASN A 76 8.39 19.28 1.06
C ASN A 76 8.18 17.95 1.80
N LEU A 77 7.97 16.87 1.06
CA LEU A 77 7.86 15.53 1.61
C LEU A 77 9.14 14.74 1.35
N THR A 78 9.40 13.77 2.23
CA THR A 78 10.59 12.94 2.18
C THR A 78 10.24 11.47 1.95
N LEU A 79 11.26 10.66 1.68
CA LEU A 79 11.10 9.20 1.60
C LEU A 79 10.60 8.61 2.93
N ASP A 80 10.94 9.23 4.05
CA ASP A 80 10.45 8.79 5.36
C ASP A 80 8.94 8.97 5.49
N HIS A 81 8.40 10.08 4.98
CA HIS A 81 6.95 10.27 4.90
C HIS A 81 6.29 9.18 4.07
N LEU A 82 6.88 8.85 2.93
CA LEU A 82 6.37 7.81 2.04
C LEU A 82 6.36 6.45 2.73
N ALA A 83 7.46 6.09 3.38
CA ALA A 83 7.58 4.82 4.11
C ALA A 83 6.58 4.74 5.26
N GLU A 84 6.37 5.85 5.97
CA GLU A 84 5.39 5.93 7.06
C GLU A 84 3.97 5.71 6.56
N VAL A 85 3.60 6.34 5.45
CA VAL A 85 2.28 6.17 4.83
C VAL A 85 2.09 4.72 4.37
N ASP A 86 3.08 4.13 3.70
CA ASP A 86 3.02 2.73 3.28
C ASP A 86 2.90 1.78 4.46
N GLY A 87 3.61 2.05 5.55
CA GLY A 87 3.52 1.28 6.78
C GLY A 87 2.12 1.32 7.40
N GLU A 88 1.49 2.49 7.43
CA GLU A 88 0.11 2.66 7.91
C GLU A 88 -0.88 1.87 7.06
N ILE A 89 -0.69 1.87 5.75
CA ILE A 89 -1.53 1.09 4.82
C ILE A 89 -1.38 -0.41 5.11
N MET A 90 -0.16 -0.91 5.29
CA MET A 90 0.07 -2.32 5.60
C MET A 90 -0.62 -2.72 6.92
N ILE A 91 -0.53 -1.89 7.94
CA ILE A 91 -1.20 -2.13 9.22
C ILE A 91 -2.71 -2.17 9.03
N GLU A 92 -3.27 -1.22 8.30
CA GLU A 92 -4.72 -1.17 8.04
C GLU A 92 -5.20 -2.41 7.28
N LEU A 93 -4.47 -2.85 6.26
CA LEU A 93 -4.80 -4.07 5.53
C LEU A 93 -4.76 -5.30 6.43
N LEU A 94 -3.76 -5.38 7.29
CA LEU A 94 -3.65 -6.48 8.25
C LEU A 94 -4.82 -6.47 9.24
N ASP A 95 -5.19 -5.31 9.76
CA ASP A 95 -6.32 -5.15 10.68
C ASP A 95 -7.63 -5.60 10.03
N VAL A 96 -7.84 -5.26 8.76
CA VAL A 96 -9.03 -5.69 8.01
C VAL A 96 -9.05 -7.23 7.87
N VAL A 97 -7.89 -7.82 7.56
CA VAL A 97 -7.79 -9.29 7.46
C VAL A 97 -8.15 -9.95 8.79
N MET A 98 -7.57 -9.45 9.86
CA MET A 98 -7.83 -10.01 11.21
C MET A 98 -9.30 -9.86 11.62
N ALA A 99 -9.93 -8.73 11.29
CA ALA A 99 -11.32 -8.49 11.65
C ALA A 99 -12.30 -9.31 10.80
N ARG A 100 -12.05 -9.42 9.49
CA ARG A 100 -12.99 -10.08 8.56
C ARG A 100 -12.86 -11.60 8.54
N TYR A 101 -11.65 -12.11 8.75
CA TYR A 101 -11.36 -13.53 8.47
C TYR A 101 -10.90 -14.30 9.70
N ASN A 102 -11.12 -13.76 10.89
CA ASN A 102 -10.73 -14.41 12.13
C ASN A 102 -11.40 -15.76 12.37
N ARG A 103 -12.54 -16.03 11.72
CA ARG A 103 -13.28 -17.30 11.85
C ARG A 103 -12.86 -18.35 10.83
N SER A 104 -12.10 -17.97 9.82
CA SER A 104 -11.60 -18.87 8.79
C SER A 104 -10.08 -18.85 8.80
N ALA A 105 -9.49 -19.79 9.50
CA ALA A 105 -8.03 -19.89 9.61
C ALA A 105 -7.36 -19.98 8.25
N ARG A 106 -7.94 -20.71 7.30
CA ARG A 106 -7.40 -20.85 5.94
C ARG A 106 -7.42 -19.52 5.19
N THR A 107 -8.54 -18.82 5.20
CA THR A 107 -8.70 -17.55 4.50
C THR A 107 -7.81 -16.48 5.11
N ALA A 108 -7.78 -16.36 6.43
CA ALA A 108 -6.91 -15.43 7.14
C ALA A 108 -5.44 -15.67 6.80
N ARG A 109 -5.04 -16.94 6.74
CA ARG A 109 -3.68 -17.33 6.38
C ARG A 109 -3.32 -16.95 4.95
N ALA A 110 -4.24 -17.14 4.00
CA ALA A 110 -4.04 -16.76 2.60
C ALA A 110 -3.80 -15.25 2.46
N TYR A 111 -4.62 -14.44 3.12
CA TYR A 111 -4.43 -12.98 3.12
C TYR A 111 -3.14 -12.56 3.84
N HIS A 112 -2.85 -13.20 4.96
CA HIS A 112 -1.61 -12.92 5.69
C HIS A 112 -0.38 -13.18 4.82
N LEU A 113 -0.36 -14.30 4.10
CA LEU A 113 0.74 -14.63 3.19
C LEU A 113 0.86 -13.63 2.05
N ALA A 114 -0.28 -13.19 1.49
CA ALA A 114 -0.28 -12.18 0.44
C ALA A 114 0.27 -10.84 0.95
N LEU A 115 -0.10 -10.43 2.16
CA LEU A 115 0.41 -9.20 2.79
C LEU A 115 1.92 -9.30 3.07
N MET A 116 2.41 -10.45 3.52
CA MET A 116 3.85 -10.66 3.73
C MET A 116 4.62 -10.55 2.42
N GLU A 117 4.06 -11.06 1.34
CA GLU A 117 4.65 -10.92 0.01
C GLU A 117 4.73 -9.45 -0.42
N LEU A 118 3.64 -8.68 -0.20
CA LEU A 118 3.63 -7.24 -0.48
C LEU A 118 4.66 -6.51 0.36
N ALA A 119 4.75 -6.82 1.64
CA ALA A 119 5.73 -6.20 2.53
C ALA A 119 7.16 -6.43 2.05
N GLY A 120 7.45 -7.61 1.51
CA GLY A 120 8.76 -7.92 0.94
C GLY A 120 9.09 -7.14 -0.33
N ARG A 121 8.07 -6.63 -1.04
CA ARG A 121 8.25 -5.81 -2.25
C ARG A 121 8.36 -4.32 -1.95
N LEU A 122 7.91 -3.88 -0.78
CA LEU A 122 8.05 -2.49 -0.38
C LEU A 122 9.51 -2.18 -0.07
N PRO A 123 9.97 -0.95 -0.38
CA PRO A 123 11.32 -0.55 -0.04
C PRO A 123 11.52 -0.57 1.48
N PRO A 124 12.70 -0.94 1.95
CA PRO A 124 13.00 -0.90 3.38
C PRO A 124 12.91 0.52 3.90
N VAL A 125 12.41 0.67 5.13
CA VAL A 125 12.47 1.95 5.84
C VAL A 125 13.92 2.27 6.09
N ARG A 126 14.39 3.39 5.55
CA ARG A 126 15.74 3.87 5.87
C ARG A 126 15.67 4.57 7.21
N LEU A 127 16.28 3.95 8.20
CA LEU A 127 16.52 4.64 9.46
C LEU A 127 17.50 5.78 9.16
N ALA A 128 17.14 6.99 9.56
CA ALA A 128 18.03 8.13 9.43
C ALA A 128 19.32 7.83 10.19
N ALA A 129 20.41 7.88 9.47
CA ALA A 129 21.71 7.69 10.08
C ALA A 129 22.06 8.90 10.94
#